data_7cee3d605803bfece55f4e7fb5c6c7d1
#
_entry.id   7cee3d605803bfece55f4e7fb5c6c7d1
#
_cell.length_a   1.000
_cell.length_b   1.000
_cell.length_c   1.000
_cell.angle_alpha   90.00
_cell.angle_beta   90.00
_cell.angle_gamma   90.00
#
_symmetry.space_group_name_H-M   'P 1'
#
loop_
_entity.id
_entity.type
_entity.pdbx_description
1 polymer ?
#
loop_
_entity_poly.entity_id
_entity_poly.type
_entity_poly.pdbx_seq_one_letter_code
_entity_poly.pdbx_strand_id
1 'polypeptide(L)'
;MQLERMLIHLRNLSKTVDDAVKVYRPSSKLRFLYARSADSCYVFGLGQLPSRAHVIFITGGEKDVMTLAAHGFHALCFNSETADIPDNIMKNLSRRFKHIILLYDMDATGIESSKKRMEELAAYKVKRLELPLSGSKTDKDISDFYANGHKTEELNKLLFNLLKQSCKKDAALYRSCELDFTNPPSESHAVVMVNEVPIGSCDNLFCLTGGEGVGKSNFISAIISGSLVSKPLDSERTLGMTITGNPKKKAVLLFDTEQSEQQLYKNVKKTIRRAYIETKPDFFHAYHMTAMSRKERLEAIRSCLELNFNEHEGIQLVVIDGVADLVRSANDELESIEVVDELYRLAGFYRTCIICVLHFVPNGVKLRGHIGSELQRKAAGILSIEKDTNPAYSVVKCIKVRDGSPLDIPMLSFGWDKKEDMFVYMGTKSKEDKEKQKTADLRNLAISIYEKADKLAYRDMVKAIVDAMEVQPRTAKEYIRYMREKAIIEQLADQSYQLGCPVRCANFSSLF
;
A
#
# COMPACT_ATOMS: atom_id res chain seq x y z
N MET A 1 16.16 -58.19 26.39
CA MET A 1 14.99 -58.34 27.24
C MET A 1 14.67 -57.06 28.06
N GLN A 2 14.87 -55.87 27.48
CA GLN A 2 14.62 -54.59 28.22
C GLN A 2 13.86 -53.55 27.40
N LEU A 3 13.25 -53.88 26.27
CA LEU A 3 12.49 -52.95 25.41
C LEU A 3 11.00 -53.32 25.29
N GLU A 4 10.49 -54.18 26.12
CA GLU A 4 9.10 -54.68 25.99
C GLU A 4 8.04 -53.83 26.66
N ARG A 5 8.40 -52.80 27.42
CA ARG A 5 7.44 -51.92 28.08
C ARG A 5 7.84 -50.48 27.97
N MET A 6 7.33 -49.78 27.00
CA MET A 6 7.49 -48.33 26.93
C MET A 6 6.37 -47.66 27.73
N LEU A 7 6.73 -46.99 28.83
CA LEU A 7 5.84 -46.19 29.64
C LEU A 7 5.71 -44.82 29.01
N ILE A 8 4.52 -44.51 28.55
CA ILE A 8 4.19 -43.18 28.00
C ILE A 8 3.44 -42.39 29.06
N HIS A 9 4.07 -41.37 29.62
CA HIS A 9 3.43 -40.44 30.53
C HIS A 9 2.47 -39.52 29.80
N LEU A 10 1.18 -39.57 30.18
CA LEU A 10 0.11 -38.76 29.63
C LEU A 10 -0.07 -37.55 30.54
N ARG A 11 0.33 -36.35 30.10
CA ARG A 11 0.00 -35.11 30.79
C ARG A 11 -1.29 -34.53 30.24
N ASN A 12 -2.26 -34.36 31.12
CA ASN A 12 -3.51 -33.68 30.80
C ASN A 12 -3.33 -32.17 30.75
N LEU A 13 -4.05 -31.51 29.83
CA LEU A 13 -4.00 -30.03 29.63
C LEU A 13 -4.71 -29.25 30.78
N SER A 14 -5.44 -29.91 31.67
CA SER A 14 -6.08 -29.25 32.80
C SER A 14 -5.15 -29.22 34.01
N LYS A 15 -5.07 -28.08 34.70
CA LYS A 15 -4.17 -27.73 35.81
C LYS A 15 -4.29 -28.60 37.08
N THR A 16 -5.06 -29.66 37.10
CA THR A 16 -5.43 -30.37 38.32
C THR A 16 -5.64 -31.87 38.12
N VAL A 17 -4.79 -32.59 37.41
CA VAL A 17 -5.03 -34.04 37.31
C VAL A 17 -3.75 -34.86 37.26
N ASP A 18 -3.71 -35.87 38.11
CA ASP A 18 -2.83 -37.01 38.14
C ASP A 18 -2.48 -37.56 36.76
N ASP A 19 -1.20 -37.85 36.51
CA ASP A 19 -0.68 -38.37 35.28
C ASP A 19 -1.38 -39.69 34.90
N ALA A 20 -2.08 -39.70 33.78
CA ALA A 20 -2.56 -40.97 33.18
C ALA A 20 -1.39 -41.67 32.52
N VAL A 21 -1.30 -42.99 32.69
CA VAL A 21 -0.24 -43.82 32.12
C VAL A 21 -0.81 -44.70 31.02
N LYS A 22 -0.27 -44.58 29.80
CA LYS A 22 -0.53 -45.45 28.68
C LYS A 22 0.63 -46.43 28.53
N VAL A 23 0.34 -47.73 28.63
CA VAL A 23 1.36 -48.79 28.48
C VAL A 23 1.21 -49.42 27.11
N TYR A 24 2.25 -49.32 26.31
CA TYR A 24 2.33 -49.97 25.00
C TYR A 24 2.96 -51.37 25.11
N ARG A 25 2.28 -52.38 24.60
CA ARG A 25 2.71 -53.77 24.59
C ARG A 25 2.68 -54.33 23.17
N PRO A 26 3.78 -54.16 22.38
CA PRO A 26 3.75 -54.45 20.93
C PRO A 26 3.42 -55.90 20.58
N SER A 27 3.81 -56.84 21.43
CA SER A 27 3.60 -58.29 21.20
C SER A 27 2.29 -58.83 21.80
N SER A 28 1.45 -58.02 22.41
CA SER A 28 0.20 -58.45 23.06
C SER A 28 -1.02 -58.25 22.17
N LYS A 29 -2.07 -59.12 22.28
CA LYS A 29 -3.35 -58.88 21.63
C LYS A 29 -3.96 -57.54 22.03
N LEU A 30 -3.84 -57.15 23.31
CA LEU A 30 -4.23 -55.83 23.80
C LEU A 30 -2.97 -54.94 23.86
N ARG A 31 -2.74 -54.21 22.79
CA ARG A 31 -1.50 -53.42 22.62
C ARG A 31 -1.38 -52.22 23.58
N PHE A 32 -2.51 -51.64 23.97
CA PHE A 32 -2.53 -50.49 24.86
C PHE A 32 -3.33 -50.76 26.13
N LEU A 33 -2.76 -50.43 27.27
CA LEU A 33 -3.44 -50.39 28.55
C LEU A 33 -3.38 -48.95 29.09
N TYR A 34 -4.50 -48.52 29.65
CA TYR A 34 -4.60 -47.17 30.28
C TYR A 34 -4.79 -47.39 31.79
N ALA A 35 -3.97 -46.69 32.59
CA ALA A 35 -4.10 -46.73 34.06
C ALA A 35 -5.24 -45.84 34.60
N ARG A 36 -5.82 -44.98 33.75
CA ARG A 36 -7.04 -44.18 33.99
C ARG A 36 -7.69 -43.86 32.65
N SER A 37 -8.95 -43.43 32.62
CA SER A 37 -9.58 -42.98 31.37
C SER A 37 -8.88 -41.77 30.80
N ALA A 38 -8.42 -41.86 29.55
CA ALA A 38 -7.92 -40.69 28.84
C ALA A 38 -9.11 -39.79 28.50
N ASP A 39 -9.04 -38.52 28.92
CA ASP A 39 -10.03 -37.52 28.55
C ASP A 39 -10.08 -37.31 27.03
N SER A 40 -11.22 -36.84 26.56
CA SER A 40 -11.43 -36.52 25.13
C SER A 40 -10.44 -35.50 24.54
N CYS A 41 -9.63 -34.87 25.39
CA CYS A 41 -8.63 -33.85 25.01
C CYS A 41 -7.18 -34.32 25.10
N TYR A 42 -6.94 -35.65 25.01
CA TYR A 42 -5.57 -36.17 25.05
C TYR A 42 -4.70 -35.65 23.89
N VAL A 43 -3.58 -34.98 24.21
CA VAL A 43 -2.57 -34.54 23.23
C VAL A 43 -1.18 -34.85 23.75
N PHE A 44 -0.43 -35.71 23.06
CA PHE A 44 0.96 -36.00 23.37
C PHE A 44 1.90 -35.10 22.58
N GLY A 45 2.95 -34.59 23.21
CA GLY A 45 3.98 -33.77 22.57
C GLY A 45 3.74 -32.26 22.68
N LEU A 46 2.56 -31.78 23.04
CA LEU A 46 2.24 -30.35 23.05
C LEU A 46 3.14 -29.51 23.96
N GLY A 47 3.50 -30.04 25.14
CA GLY A 47 4.31 -29.31 26.15
C GLY A 47 5.76 -29.10 25.78
N GLN A 48 6.29 -29.85 24.81
CA GLN A 48 7.69 -29.73 24.34
C GLN A 48 7.84 -28.93 23.03
N LEU A 49 6.75 -28.40 22.51
CA LEU A 49 6.79 -27.61 21.29
C LEU A 49 7.36 -26.20 21.56
N PRO A 50 8.24 -25.68 20.65
CA PRO A 50 8.77 -24.33 20.75
C PRO A 50 7.66 -23.29 20.61
N SER A 51 7.92 -22.06 21.08
CA SER A 51 6.98 -20.96 20.93
C SER A 51 6.67 -20.60 19.46
N ARG A 52 7.64 -20.79 18.55
CA ARG A 52 7.49 -20.62 17.10
C ARG A 52 8.43 -21.54 16.35
N ALA A 53 7.94 -22.12 15.23
CA ALA A 53 8.76 -22.82 14.25
C ALA A 53 8.10 -22.84 12.86
N HIS A 54 8.82 -23.35 11.86
CA HIS A 54 8.32 -23.42 10.49
C HIS A 54 7.27 -24.52 10.28
N VAL A 55 7.53 -25.72 10.80
CA VAL A 55 6.72 -26.91 10.54
C VAL A 55 6.39 -27.63 11.83
N ILE A 56 5.17 -28.15 11.91
CA ILE A 56 4.75 -29.12 12.91
C ILE A 56 4.06 -30.29 12.22
N PHE A 57 4.34 -31.50 12.70
CA PHE A 57 3.64 -32.71 12.28
C PHE A 57 2.56 -33.09 13.29
N ILE A 58 1.40 -33.50 12.78
CA ILE A 58 0.35 -34.19 13.54
C ILE A 58 0.36 -35.64 13.06
N THR A 59 0.67 -36.58 13.96
CA THR A 59 0.86 -38.01 13.64
C THR A 59 -0.23 -38.88 14.24
N GLY A 60 -0.27 -40.14 13.83
CA GLY A 60 -1.23 -41.12 14.30
C GLY A 60 -0.97 -41.63 15.73
N GLY A 61 0.26 -41.57 16.22
CA GLY A 61 0.63 -42.11 17.52
C GLY A 61 1.86 -41.56 18.17
N GLU A 62 2.04 -41.86 19.45
CA GLU A 62 3.14 -41.36 20.31
C GLU A 62 4.51 -41.85 19.84
N LYS A 63 4.59 -43.08 19.31
CA LYS A 63 5.83 -43.65 18.73
C LYS A 63 6.36 -42.73 17.62
N ASP A 64 5.48 -42.26 16.77
CA ASP A 64 5.83 -41.43 15.64
C ASP A 64 6.25 -40.01 16.06
N VAL A 65 5.61 -39.46 17.09
CA VAL A 65 6.03 -38.18 17.70
C VAL A 65 7.47 -38.31 18.24
N MET A 66 7.75 -39.38 18.95
CA MET A 66 9.08 -39.63 19.50
C MET A 66 10.13 -39.86 18.41
N THR A 67 9.80 -40.59 17.35
CA THR A 67 10.67 -40.81 16.20
C THR A 67 10.98 -39.49 15.51
N LEU A 68 9.96 -38.67 15.21
CA LEU A 68 10.18 -37.35 14.61
C LEU A 68 11.03 -36.44 15.49
N ALA A 69 10.78 -36.42 16.80
CA ALA A 69 11.55 -35.63 17.75
C ALA A 69 13.02 -36.06 17.80
N ALA A 70 13.29 -37.37 17.73
CA ALA A 70 14.67 -37.91 17.67
C ALA A 70 15.42 -37.49 16.40
N HIS A 71 14.69 -37.20 15.32
CA HIS A 71 15.22 -36.69 14.04
C HIS A 71 15.14 -35.17 13.89
N GLY A 72 14.82 -34.43 14.98
CA GLY A 72 14.88 -32.98 15.02
C GLY A 72 13.61 -32.28 14.50
N PHE A 73 12.49 -33.01 14.34
CA PHE A 73 11.22 -32.43 13.92
C PHE A 73 10.28 -32.19 15.11
N HIS A 74 9.42 -31.19 14.98
CA HIS A 74 8.36 -30.92 15.95
C HIS A 74 7.12 -31.71 15.58
N ALA A 75 6.58 -32.45 16.53
CA ALA A 75 5.41 -33.28 16.32
C ALA A 75 4.52 -33.36 17.56
N LEU A 76 3.25 -33.63 17.34
CA LEU A 76 2.29 -34.02 18.35
C LEU A 76 1.32 -35.09 17.78
N CYS A 77 0.65 -35.81 18.66
CA CYS A 77 -0.46 -36.67 18.28
C CYS A 77 -1.64 -36.56 19.25
N PHE A 78 -2.79 -36.96 18.77
CA PHE A 78 -4.00 -37.17 19.56
C PHE A 78 -4.11 -38.65 19.94
N ASN A 79 -5.20 -39.04 20.61
CA ASN A 79 -5.35 -40.41 21.11
C ASN A 79 -5.37 -41.48 19.99
N SER A 80 -5.85 -41.11 18.79
CA SER A 80 -5.80 -41.92 17.57
C SER A 80 -5.94 -41.03 16.33
N GLU A 81 -5.67 -41.58 15.15
CA GLU A 81 -5.88 -40.88 13.85
C GLU A 81 -7.34 -40.47 13.60
N THR A 82 -8.30 -41.18 14.23
CA THR A 82 -9.73 -40.92 14.13
C THR A 82 -10.22 -39.95 15.22
N ALA A 83 -9.38 -39.59 16.21
CA ALA A 83 -9.77 -38.67 17.29
C ALA A 83 -9.99 -37.25 16.76
N ASP A 84 -10.98 -36.56 17.33
CA ASP A 84 -11.27 -35.19 16.97
C ASP A 84 -10.13 -34.25 17.42
N ILE A 85 -9.81 -33.29 16.56
CA ILE A 85 -8.78 -32.29 16.82
C ILE A 85 -9.45 -31.02 17.32
N PRO A 86 -9.27 -30.64 18.60
CA PRO A 86 -9.92 -29.48 19.17
C PRO A 86 -9.49 -28.16 18.49
N ASP A 87 -10.47 -27.31 18.20
CA ASP A 87 -10.25 -26.03 17.51
C ASP A 87 -9.33 -25.06 18.26
N ASN A 88 -9.36 -25.07 19.60
CA ASN A 88 -8.44 -24.28 20.42
C ASN A 88 -6.96 -24.70 20.24
N ILE A 89 -6.71 -26.01 20.04
CA ILE A 89 -5.36 -26.52 19.75
C ILE A 89 -4.95 -26.05 18.35
N MET A 90 -5.81 -26.18 17.35
CA MET A 90 -5.51 -25.73 15.99
C MET A 90 -5.26 -24.23 15.92
N LYS A 91 -6.04 -23.42 16.62
CA LYS A 91 -5.77 -21.97 16.76
C LYS A 91 -4.41 -21.67 17.39
N ASN A 92 -4.02 -22.44 18.41
CA ASN A 92 -2.71 -22.29 19.03
C ASN A 92 -1.58 -22.68 18.05
N LEU A 93 -1.71 -23.80 17.37
CA LEU A 93 -0.71 -24.29 16.41
C LEU A 93 -0.56 -23.34 15.21
N SER A 94 -1.65 -22.83 14.66
CA SER A 94 -1.62 -21.91 13.51
C SER A 94 -0.94 -20.56 13.80
N ARG A 95 -0.90 -20.14 15.08
CA ARG A 95 -0.17 -18.94 15.53
C ARG A 95 1.33 -19.19 15.74
N ARG A 96 1.72 -20.44 15.99
CA ARG A 96 3.09 -20.84 16.35
C ARG A 96 3.86 -21.42 15.16
N PHE A 97 3.18 -22.07 14.22
CA PHE A 97 3.80 -22.80 13.11
C PHE A 97 3.27 -22.27 11.77
N LYS A 98 4.19 -22.08 10.82
CA LYS A 98 3.83 -21.62 9.48
C LYS A 98 3.13 -22.69 8.66
N HIS A 99 3.49 -23.97 8.88
CA HIS A 99 2.91 -25.12 8.19
C HIS A 99 2.56 -26.20 9.20
N ILE A 100 1.33 -26.67 9.10
CA ILE A 100 0.80 -27.82 9.89
C ILE A 100 0.64 -28.98 8.91
N ILE A 101 1.29 -30.08 9.18
CA ILE A 101 1.38 -31.26 8.30
C ILE A 101 0.77 -32.48 8.99
N LEU A 102 -0.24 -33.08 8.39
CA LEU A 102 -0.74 -34.41 8.79
C LEU A 102 0.19 -35.46 8.22
N LEU A 103 0.69 -36.31 9.09
CA LEU A 103 1.53 -37.46 8.78
C LEU A 103 0.99 -38.69 9.50
N TYR A 104 -0.06 -39.27 8.92
CA TYR A 104 -0.73 -40.47 9.42
C TYR A 104 -0.19 -41.71 8.71
N ASP A 105 -0.60 -42.87 9.18
CA ASP A 105 -0.21 -44.17 8.60
C ASP A 105 -0.55 -44.21 7.10
N MET A 106 0.25 -44.94 6.33
CA MET A 106 0.03 -45.14 4.88
C MET A 106 -0.91 -46.31 4.60
N ASP A 107 -1.54 -46.89 5.62
CA ASP A 107 -2.62 -47.90 5.44
C ASP A 107 -3.94 -47.22 5.06
N ALA A 108 -4.94 -48.03 4.66
CA ALA A 108 -6.22 -47.52 4.18
C ALA A 108 -6.92 -46.60 5.22
N THR A 109 -6.84 -46.95 6.51
CA THR A 109 -7.45 -46.17 7.60
C THR A 109 -6.78 -44.83 7.81
N GLY A 110 -5.45 -44.78 7.82
CA GLY A 110 -4.68 -43.56 8.00
C GLY A 110 -4.84 -42.62 6.80
N ILE A 111 -4.87 -43.16 5.58
CA ILE A 111 -5.11 -42.37 4.36
C ILE A 111 -6.51 -41.75 4.39
N GLU A 112 -7.55 -42.51 4.71
CA GLU A 112 -8.92 -41.98 4.78
C GLU A 112 -9.08 -40.94 5.88
N SER A 113 -8.59 -41.26 7.09
CA SER A 113 -8.64 -40.34 8.23
C SER A 113 -7.90 -39.03 7.95
N SER A 114 -6.71 -39.08 7.34
CA SER A 114 -5.94 -37.88 7.03
C SER A 114 -6.61 -37.00 5.97
N LYS A 115 -7.28 -37.58 4.96
CA LYS A 115 -8.06 -36.85 3.96
C LYS A 115 -9.25 -36.14 4.61
N LYS A 116 -10.02 -36.86 5.42
CA LYS A 116 -11.17 -36.31 6.17
C LYS A 116 -10.72 -35.14 7.07
N ARG A 117 -9.63 -35.30 7.82
CA ARG A 117 -9.09 -34.26 8.70
C ARG A 117 -8.59 -33.04 7.90
N MET A 118 -8.01 -33.23 6.74
CA MET A 118 -7.59 -32.11 5.87
C MET A 118 -8.80 -31.26 5.42
N GLU A 119 -9.94 -31.89 5.11
CA GLU A 119 -11.18 -31.18 4.76
C GLU A 119 -11.77 -30.43 5.96
N GLU A 120 -11.88 -31.09 7.12
CA GLU A 120 -12.39 -30.48 8.35
C GLU A 120 -11.53 -29.29 8.83
N LEU A 121 -10.24 -29.36 8.62
CA LEU A 121 -9.25 -28.35 9.03
C LEU A 121 -8.83 -27.40 7.90
N ALA A 122 -9.62 -27.32 6.83
CA ALA A 122 -9.30 -26.48 5.66
C ALA A 122 -9.05 -25.00 6.01
N ALA A 123 -9.74 -24.45 7.01
CA ALA A 123 -9.55 -23.10 7.52
C ALA A 123 -8.11 -22.84 8.03
N TYR A 124 -7.41 -23.89 8.49
CA TYR A 124 -6.03 -23.80 8.99
C TYR A 124 -4.99 -24.13 7.92
N LYS A 125 -5.40 -24.34 6.66
CA LYS A 125 -4.52 -24.69 5.52
C LYS A 125 -3.59 -25.88 5.82
N VAL A 126 -4.09 -26.87 6.54
CA VAL A 126 -3.37 -28.09 6.89
C VAL A 126 -3.05 -28.86 5.61
N LYS A 127 -1.88 -29.47 5.54
CA LYS A 127 -1.41 -30.29 4.41
C LYS A 127 -1.20 -31.71 4.86
N ARG A 128 -1.30 -32.64 3.93
CA ARG A 128 -1.03 -34.06 4.15
C ARG A 128 0.28 -34.43 3.46
N LEU A 129 1.19 -35.08 4.19
CA LEU A 129 2.40 -35.66 3.63
C LEU A 129 2.22 -37.17 3.45
N GLU A 130 2.56 -37.67 2.29
CA GLU A 130 2.58 -39.08 1.97
C GLU A 130 4.01 -39.60 1.98
N LEU A 131 4.24 -40.68 2.72
CA LEU A 131 5.51 -41.40 2.70
C LEU A 131 5.49 -42.47 1.59
N PRO A 132 6.62 -42.79 0.96
CA PRO A 132 6.74 -43.84 -0.06
C PRO A 132 6.76 -45.22 0.57
N LEU A 133 5.72 -45.56 1.32
CA LEU A 133 5.58 -46.84 2.05
C LEU A 133 4.43 -47.64 1.47
N SER A 134 4.47 -48.95 1.63
CA SER A 134 3.47 -49.87 1.05
C SER A 134 2.12 -49.92 1.80
N GLY A 135 2.06 -49.39 3.02
CA GLY A 135 0.88 -49.48 3.89
C GLY A 135 0.70 -50.83 4.59
N SER A 136 1.72 -51.73 4.51
CA SER A 136 1.70 -53.01 5.21
C SER A 136 1.98 -52.85 6.70
N LYS A 137 1.78 -53.88 7.51
CA LYS A 137 1.93 -53.82 8.98
C LYS A 137 3.31 -53.38 9.46
N THR A 138 4.35 -53.56 8.67
CA THR A 138 5.77 -53.23 8.98
C THR A 138 6.32 -52.13 8.11
N ASP A 139 5.49 -51.47 7.34
CA ASP A 139 5.88 -50.45 6.36
C ASP A 139 4.78 -49.45 6.12
N LYS A 140 4.33 -48.73 7.17
CA LYS A 140 3.20 -47.84 7.10
C LYS A 140 3.32 -46.51 7.80
N ASP A 141 4.16 -46.38 8.80
CA ASP A 141 4.31 -45.16 9.59
C ASP A 141 5.71 -44.56 9.49
N ILE A 142 5.93 -43.40 10.07
CA ILE A 142 7.23 -42.68 10.03
C ILE A 142 8.31 -43.46 10.80
N SER A 143 7.93 -44.26 11.77
CA SER A 143 8.88 -45.09 12.50
C SER A 143 9.37 -46.26 11.64
N ASP A 144 8.45 -46.87 10.86
CA ASP A 144 8.80 -47.90 9.87
C ASP A 144 9.65 -47.31 8.75
N PHE A 145 9.36 -46.07 8.31
CA PHE A 145 10.18 -45.33 7.32
C PHE A 145 11.66 -45.30 7.74
N TYR A 146 11.95 -44.87 8.96
CA TYR A 146 13.32 -44.85 9.45
C TYR A 146 13.88 -46.25 9.73
N ALA A 147 13.06 -47.18 10.23
CA ALA A 147 13.47 -48.55 10.46
C ALA A 147 13.85 -49.31 9.17
N ASN A 148 13.21 -48.97 8.05
CA ASN A 148 13.50 -49.50 6.72
C ASN A 148 14.72 -48.84 6.05
N GLY A 149 15.43 -47.93 6.77
CA GLY A 149 16.71 -47.37 6.34
C GLY A 149 16.60 -46.04 5.59
N HIS A 150 15.39 -45.46 5.47
CA HIS A 150 15.25 -44.11 4.94
C HIS A 150 15.87 -43.06 5.84
N LYS A 151 16.28 -41.95 5.26
CA LYS A 151 17.07 -40.92 5.96
C LYS A 151 16.24 -39.63 6.11
N THR A 152 16.65 -38.78 7.06
CA THR A 152 16.06 -37.46 7.32
C THR A 152 16.09 -36.57 6.09
N GLU A 153 17.13 -36.68 5.24
CA GLU A 153 17.23 -35.94 3.98
C GLU A 153 16.10 -36.28 3.00
N GLU A 154 15.63 -37.53 2.99
CA GLU A 154 14.54 -37.98 2.15
C GLU A 154 13.21 -37.41 2.66
N LEU A 155 12.97 -37.42 3.97
CA LEU A 155 11.78 -36.75 4.56
C LEU A 155 11.79 -35.27 4.28
N ASN A 156 12.94 -34.60 4.44
CA ASN A 156 13.09 -33.18 4.10
C ASN A 156 12.78 -32.90 2.62
N LYS A 157 13.21 -33.77 1.71
CA LYS A 157 12.91 -33.65 0.28
C LYS A 157 11.42 -33.80 -0.03
N LEU A 158 10.74 -34.77 0.61
CA LEU A 158 9.30 -34.96 0.49
C LEU A 158 8.53 -33.73 1.01
N LEU A 159 8.91 -33.25 2.20
CA LEU A 159 8.34 -32.06 2.80
C LEU A 159 8.56 -30.81 1.92
N PHE A 160 9.78 -30.62 1.42
CA PHE A 160 10.11 -29.52 0.50
C PHE A 160 9.22 -29.57 -0.76
N ASN A 161 9.06 -30.74 -1.37
CA ASN A 161 8.23 -30.90 -2.57
C ASN A 161 6.74 -30.59 -2.27
N LEU A 162 6.21 -31.04 -1.13
CA LEU A 162 4.86 -30.72 -0.69
C LEU A 162 4.66 -29.20 -0.51
N LEU A 163 5.60 -28.54 0.15
CA LEU A 163 5.56 -27.10 0.39
C LEU A 163 5.75 -26.30 -0.90
N LYS A 164 6.63 -26.75 -1.80
CA LYS A 164 6.87 -26.13 -3.11
C LYS A 164 5.62 -26.21 -4.02
N GLN A 165 4.88 -27.32 -4.01
CA GLN A 165 3.63 -27.44 -4.76
C GLN A 165 2.56 -26.45 -4.27
N SER A 166 2.48 -26.26 -2.97
CA SER A 166 1.59 -25.27 -2.36
C SER A 166 1.98 -23.84 -2.71
N CYS A 167 3.29 -23.54 -2.74
CA CYS A 167 3.80 -22.22 -3.12
C CYS A 167 3.72 -21.92 -4.63
N LYS A 168 3.50 -22.93 -5.50
CA LYS A 168 3.45 -22.69 -6.95
C LYS A 168 2.26 -21.81 -7.36
N LYS A 169 1.10 -21.93 -6.72
CA LYS A 169 -0.04 -21.05 -6.98
C LYS A 169 0.25 -19.61 -6.57
N ASP A 170 0.87 -19.41 -5.41
CA ASP A 170 1.25 -18.09 -4.91
C ASP A 170 2.48 -17.55 -5.66
N ALA A 171 3.43 -18.41 -6.05
CA ALA A 171 4.62 -18.03 -6.79
C ALA A 171 4.31 -17.51 -8.20
N ALA A 172 3.25 -17.96 -8.85
CA ALA A 172 2.82 -17.41 -10.14
C ALA A 172 2.40 -15.94 -10.01
N LEU A 173 1.68 -15.59 -8.92
CA LEU A 173 1.30 -14.22 -8.61
C LEU A 173 2.53 -13.34 -8.34
N TYR A 174 3.47 -13.82 -7.51
CA TYR A 174 4.67 -13.04 -7.18
C TYR A 174 5.65 -12.90 -8.36
N ARG A 175 5.75 -13.91 -9.20
CA ARG A 175 6.56 -13.83 -10.43
C ARG A 175 6.05 -12.79 -11.42
N SER A 176 4.75 -12.56 -11.49
CA SER A 176 4.18 -11.49 -12.31
C SER A 176 4.49 -10.08 -11.78
N CYS A 177 4.90 -9.98 -10.51
CA CYS A 177 5.30 -8.72 -9.85
C CYS A 177 6.82 -8.54 -9.78
N GLU A 178 7.61 -9.56 -10.16
CA GLU A 178 9.07 -9.47 -10.18
C GLU A 178 9.53 -8.63 -11.37
N LEU A 179 10.43 -7.67 -11.10
CA LEU A 179 11.00 -6.84 -12.16
C LEU A 179 11.93 -7.68 -13.04
N ASP A 180 11.67 -7.68 -14.34
CA ASP A 180 12.52 -8.31 -15.35
C ASP A 180 13.60 -7.31 -15.80
N PHE A 181 14.81 -7.43 -15.28
CA PHE A 181 15.94 -6.59 -15.67
C PHE A 181 16.49 -6.90 -17.05
N THR A 182 16.14 -8.04 -17.64
CA THR A 182 16.53 -8.37 -19.01
C THR A 182 15.57 -7.73 -20.02
N ASN A 183 14.37 -7.34 -19.56
CA ASN A 183 13.34 -6.72 -20.37
C ASN A 183 12.71 -5.56 -19.59
N PRO A 184 13.47 -4.46 -19.38
CA PRO A 184 13.03 -3.37 -18.55
C PRO A 184 11.70 -2.76 -19.05
N PRO A 185 10.82 -2.30 -18.15
CA PRO A 185 9.59 -1.65 -18.55
C PRO A 185 9.91 -0.39 -19.34
N SER A 186 9.06 -0.06 -20.32
CA SER A 186 9.13 1.22 -21.01
C SER A 186 9.00 2.37 -20.01
N GLU A 187 9.68 3.49 -20.26
CA GLU A 187 9.55 4.69 -19.45
C GLU A 187 8.07 5.09 -19.27
N SER A 188 7.73 5.53 -18.08
CA SER A 188 6.38 6.01 -17.78
C SER A 188 6.11 7.28 -18.60
N HIS A 189 5.02 7.26 -19.37
CA HIS A 189 4.68 8.37 -20.23
C HIS A 189 4.14 9.55 -19.42
N ALA A 190 4.85 10.68 -19.47
CA ALA A 190 4.40 11.90 -18.82
C ALA A 190 3.21 12.50 -19.58
N VAL A 191 2.12 12.78 -18.88
CA VAL A 191 0.93 13.45 -19.42
C VAL A 191 0.98 14.95 -19.15
N VAL A 192 1.41 15.34 -17.95
CA VAL A 192 1.51 16.73 -17.50
C VAL A 192 2.93 17.00 -17.06
N MET A 193 3.57 18.02 -17.63
CA MET A 193 4.91 18.46 -17.30
C MET A 193 4.94 19.97 -17.01
N VAL A 194 5.84 20.39 -16.15
CA VAL A 194 6.18 21.78 -15.91
C VAL A 194 7.70 21.92 -16.03
N ASN A 195 8.17 22.75 -16.94
CA ASN A 195 9.61 22.94 -17.20
C ASN A 195 10.35 21.59 -17.40
N GLU A 196 9.79 20.73 -18.28
CA GLU A 196 10.29 19.38 -18.60
C GLU A 196 10.24 18.36 -17.45
N VAL A 197 9.83 18.77 -16.24
CA VAL A 197 9.69 17.87 -15.10
C VAL A 197 8.29 17.22 -15.12
N PRO A 198 8.20 15.88 -15.11
CA PRO A 198 6.93 15.17 -15.04
C PRO A 198 6.21 15.40 -13.71
N ILE A 199 5.00 15.96 -13.75
CA ILE A 199 4.13 16.15 -12.58
C ILE A 199 3.06 15.07 -12.52
N GLY A 200 2.48 14.72 -13.67
CA GLY A 200 1.49 13.67 -13.83
C GLY A 200 1.92 12.71 -14.93
N SER A 201 2.18 11.46 -14.57
CA SER A 201 2.59 10.39 -15.48
C SER A 201 1.58 9.26 -15.47
N CYS A 202 1.55 8.48 -16.54
CA CYS A 202 0.83 7.21 -16.55
C CYS A 202 1.26 6.33 -15.35
N ASP A 203 0.38 5.42 -14.94
CA ASP A 203 0.58 4.52 -13.79
C ASP A 203 0.67 5.24 -12.43
N ASN A 204 0.31 6.54 -12.37
CA ASN A 204 0.46 7.34 -11.16
C ASN A 204 -0.75 8.24 -10.87
N LEU A 205 -0.83 8.66 -9.59
CA LEU A 205 -1.72 9.72 -9.17
C LEU A 205 -1.01 11.08 -9.24
N PHE A 206 -1.74 12.09 -9.69
CA PHE A 206 -1.38 13.50 -9.58
C PHE A 206 -2.43 14.19 -8.72
N CYS A 207 -2.03 14.97 -7.73
CA CYS A 207 -2.95 15.71 -6.86
C CYS A 207 -2.90 17.20 -7.17
N LEU A 208 -4.09 17.78 -7.41
CA LEU A 208 -4.27 19.22 -7.55
C LEU A 208 -5.04 19.74 -6.33
N THR A 209 -4.49 20.72 -5.64
CA THR A 209 -5.10 21.28 -4.44
C THR A 209 -5.17 22.79 -4.50
N GLY A 210 -6.01 23.39 -3.65
CA GLY A 210 -6.17 24.82 -3.52
C GLY A 210 -7.48 25.21 -2.85
N GLY A 211 -7.57 26.43 -2.37
CA GLY A 211 -8.77 27.00 -1.79
C GLY A 211 -9.95 27.09 -2.77
N GLU A 212 -11.09 27.57 -2.27
CA GLU A 212 -12.23 27.88 -3.13
C GLU A 212 -11.95 29.10 -4.01
N GLY A 213 -12.46 29.11 -5.24
CA GLY A 213 -12.35 30.24 -6.15
C GLY A 213 -10.95 30.57 -6.66
N VAL A 214 -9.91 29.75 -6.38
CA VAL A 214 -8.53 30.02 -6.82
C VAL A 214 -8.27 29.63 -8.29
N GLY A 215 -9.22 28.98 -8.98
CA GLY A 215 -9.09 28.65 -10.40
C GLY A 215 -8.74 27.19 -10.70
N LYS A 216 -8.95 26.25 -9.76
CA LYS A 216 -8.72 24.81 -9.97
C LYS A 216 -9.40 24.25 -11.22
N SER A 217 -10.69 24.52 -11.41
CA SER A 217 -11.45 24.04 -12.57
C SER A 217 -10.92 24.59 -13.90
N ASN A 218 -10.37 25.82 -13.91
CA ASN A 218 -9.71 26.37 -15.11
C ASN A 218 -8.38 25.68 -15.40
N PHE A 219 -7.64 25.32 -14.35
CA PHE A 219 -6.39 24.60 -14.49
C PHE A 219 -6.63 23.15 -14.99
N ILE A 220 -7.65 22.48 -14.47
CA ILE A 220 -8.15 21.19 -14.97
C ILE A 220 -8.57 21.29 -16.45
N SER A 221 -9.34 22.35 -16.78
CA SER A 221 -9.75 22.61 -18.17
C SER A 221 -8.55 22.74 -19.10
N ALA A 222 -7.46 23.39 -18.67
CA ALA A 222 -6.24 23.50 -19.46
C ALA A 222 -5.54 22.14 -19.68
N ILE A 223 -5.49 21.29 -18.65
CA ILE A 223 -4.92 19.93 -18.75
C ILE A 223 -5.75 19.06 -19.70
N ILE A 224 -7.07 19.05 -19.50
CA ILE A 224 -7.98 18.29 -20.36
C ILE A 224 -7.85 18.76 -21.80
N SER A 225 -7.88 20.09 -22.06
CA SER A 225 -7.77 20.66 -23.41
C SER A 225 -6.51 20.18 -24.14
N GLY A 226 -5.37 20.15 -23.48
CA GLY A 226 -4.12 19.61 -24.04
C GLY A 226 -4.19 18.11 -24.35
N SER A 227 -5.00 17.37 -23.59
CA SER A 227 -5.21 15.93 -23.77
C SER A 227 -6.28 15.59 -24.84
N LEU A 228 -7.00 16.61 -25.35
CA LEU A 228 -8.00 16.40 -26.43
C LEU A 228 -7.41 16.55 -27.84
N VAL A 229 -6.19 17.04 -27.96
CA VAL A 229 -5.54 17.31 -29.26
C VAL A 229 -4.38 16.36 -29.53
N SER A 230 -4.07 16.17 -30.80
CA SER A 230 -2.97 15.26 -31.19
C SER A 230 -1.59 15.86 -31.01
N LYS A 231 -1.47 17.18 -31.07
CA LYS A 231 -0.22 17.92 -30.87
C LYS A 231 -0.34 18.82 -29.64
N PRO A 232 0.74 19.04 -28.86
CA PRO A 232 0.70 19.95 -27.73
C PRO A 232 0.17 21.32 -28.10
N LEU A 233 -0.68 21.89 -27.23
CA LEU A 233 -1.12 23.29 -27.30
C LEU A 233 0.00 24.22 -26.83
N ASP A 234 -0.14 25.51 -27.19
CA ASP A 234 0.74 26.56 -26.69
C ASP A 234 0.62 26.73 -25.15
N SER A 235 1.66 27.34 -24.55
CA SER A 235 1.74 27.55 -23.12
C SER A 235 0.67 28.51 -22.57
N GLU A 236 0.13 29.41 -23.38
CA GLU A 236 -0.96 30.31 -22.97
C GLU A 236 -2.22 29.51 -22.67
N ARG A 237 -2.54 28.57 -23.56
CA ARG A 237 -3.73 27.70 -23.43
C ARG A 237 -3.56 26.64 -22.35
N THR A 238 -2.34 26.17 -22.10
CA THR A 238 -2.05 25.16 -21.08
C THR A 238 -1.63 25.75 -19.74
N LEU A 239 -1.78 27.06 -19.56
CA LEU A 239 -1.42 27.79 -18.32
C LEU A 239 0.03 27.56 -17.88
N GLY A 240 0.97 27.48 -18.84
CA GLY A 240 2.39 27.29 -18.60
C GLY A 240 2.82 25.82 -18.45
N MET A 241 1.91 24.87 -18.59
CA MET A 241 2.24 23.44 -18.59
C MET A 241 2.52 22.96 -20.01
N THR A 242 3.31 21.89 -20.12
CA THR A 242 3.38 21.06 -21.33
C THR A 242 2.49 19.84 -21.13
N ILE A 243 1.45 19.72 -21.93
CA ILE A 243 0.53 18.57 -21.91
C ILE A 243 0.81 17.71 -23.12
N THR A 244 1.04 16.43 -22.88
CA THR A 244 1.28 15.50 -23.98
C THR A 244 0.01 15.26 -24.77
N GLY A 245 0.08 15.46 -26.09
CA GLY A 245 -1.03 15.24 -27.01
C GLY A 245 -1.53 13.81 -27.03
N ASN A 246 -2.72 13.61 -27.55
CA ASN A 246 -3.42 12.31 -27.62
C ASN A 246 -3.68 11.89 -29.09
N PRO A 247 -2.64 11.57 -29.88
CA PRO A 247 -2.79 11.21 -31.29
C PRO A 247 -3.57 9.91 -31.48
N LYS A 248 -3.60 9.03 -30.48
CA LYS A 248 -4.32 7.75 -30.51
C LYS A 248 -5.79 7.88 -30.11
N LYS A 249 -6.24 9.08 -29.73
CA LYS A 249 -7.62 9.34 -29.29
C LYS A 249 -8.06 8.42 -28.13
N LYS A 250 -7.14 8.10 -27.22
CA LYS A 250 -7.46 7.38 -25.98
C LYS A 250 -8.45 8.17 -25.15
N ALA A 251 -9.26 7.50 -24.35
CA ALA A 251 -10.28 8.15 -23.54
C ALA A 251 -9.73 9.24 -22.62
N VAL A 252 -10.45 10.34 -22.50
CA VAL A 252 -10.23 11.39 -21.50
C VAL A 252 -11.49 11.49 -20.67
N LEU A 253 -11.37 11.23 -19.34
CA LEU A 253 -12.52 11.10 -18.46
C LEU A 253 -12.50 12.18 -17.38
N LEU A 254 -13.63 12.86 -17.20
CA LEU A 254 -13.84 13.83 -16.13
C LEU A 254 -15.01 13.37 -15.26
N PHE A 255 -14.77 13.15 -13.99
CA PHE A 255 -15.78 12.86 -12.97
C PHE A 255 -15.91 14.06 -12.05
N ASP A 256 -17.10 14.65 -12.00
CA ASP A 256 -17.38 15.84 -11.19
C ASP A 256 -18.42 15.49 -10.11
N THR A 257 -18.05 15.70 -8.85
CA THR A 257 -18.91 15.40 -7.70
C THR A 257 -19.43 16.65 -6.99
N GLU A 258 -18.99 17.85 -7.40
CA GLU A 258 -19.26 19.10 -6.69
C GLU A 258 -20.18 20.08 -7.45
N GLN A 259 -20.07 20.12 -8.78
CA GLN A 259 -20.74 21.13 -9.58
C GLN A 259 -22.15 20.68 -10.02
N SER A 260 -23.05 21.66 -10.26
CA SER A 260 -24.31 21.36 -10.92
C SER A 260 -24.09 20.95 -12.39
N GLU A 261 -25.03 20.18 -12.94
CA GLU A 261 -24.95 19.71 -14.34
C GLU A 261 -24.76 20.88 -15.33
N GLN A 262 -25.49 21.97 -15.13
CA GLN A 262 -25.38 23.17 -15.97
C GLN A 262 -23.98 23.80 -15.86
N GLN A 263 -23.39 23.81 -14.70
CA GLN A 263 -22.05 24.38 -14.48
C GLN A 263 -20.97 23.51 -15.12
N LEU A 264 -21.04 22.20 -14.94
CA LEU A 264 -20.18 21.23 -15.60
C LEU A 264 -20.27 21.37 -17.13
N TYR A 265 -21.49 21.45 -17.68
CA TYR A 265 -21.71 21.66 -19.11
C TYR A 265 -21.03 22.93 -19.64
N LYS A 266 -21.15 24.04 -18.93
CA LYS A 266 -20.48 25.31 -19.29
C LYS A 266 -18.94 25.15 -19.25
N ASN A 267 -18.43 24.46 -18.25
CA ASN A 267 -16.98 24.20 -18.11
C ASN A 267 -16.45 23.29 -19.21
N VAL A 268 -17.18 22.24 -19.57
CA VAL A 268 -16.86 21.37 -20.71
C VAL A 268 -16.82 22.17 -22.02
N LYS A 269 -17.80 23.05 -22.27
CA LYS A 269 -17.78 23.94 -23.45
C LYS A 269 -16.55 24.83 -23.50
N LYS A 270 -16.14 25.41 -22.36
CA LYS A 270 -14.92 26.23 -22.28
C LYS A 270 -13.67 25.38 -22.53
N THR A 271 -13.63 24.14 -22.03
CA THR A 271 -12.55 23.19 -22.26
C THR A 271 -12.37 22.86 -23.73
N ILE A 272 -13.46 22.58 -24.44
CA ILE A 272 -13.48 22.28 -25.88
C ILE A 272 -13.00 23.51 -26.67
N ARG A 273 -13.52 24.72 -26.36
CA ARG A 273 -13.08 25.98 -26.98
C ARG A 273 -11.60 26.25 -26.76
N ARG A 274 -11.07 25.96 -25.54
CA ARG A 274 -9.65 26.10 -25.20
C ARG A 274 -8.77 25.20 -26.08
N ALA A 275 -9.26 24.02 -26.46
CA ALA A 275 -8.58 23.06 -27.34
C ALA A 275 -8.69 23.41 -28.83
N TYR A 276 -9.31 24.53 -29.23
CA TYR A 276 -9.66 24.88 -30.62
C TYR A 276 -10.54 23.82 -31.32
N ILE A 277 -11.41 23.16 -30.55
CA ILE A 277 -12.33 22.14 -31.06
C ILE A 277 -13.77 22.72 -31.02
N GLU A 278 -14.53 22.52 -32.08
CA GLU A 278 -15.91 23.02 -32.18
C GLU A 278 -16.92 22.07 -31.50
N THR A 279 -16.72 20.76 -31.66
CA THR A 279 -17.62 19.73 -31.15
C THR A 279 -16.90 18.82 -30.16
N LYS A 280 -17.61 18.33 -29.15
CA LYS A 280 -17.05 17.41 -28.14
C LYS A 280 -16.54 16.14 -28.85
N PRO A 281 -15.24 15.77 -28.69
CA PRO A 281 -14.73 14.53 -29.22
C PRO A 281 -15.41 13.29 -28.59
N ASP A 282 -15.56 12.22 -29.37
CA ASP A 282 -16.20 10.99 -28.87
C ASP A 282 -15.43 10.33 -27.73
N PHE A 283 -14.12 10.45 -27.72
CA PHE A 283 -13.26 9.92 -26.66
C PHE A 283 -13.16 10.81 -25.41
N PHE A 284 -13.89 11.93 -25.33
CA PHE A 284 -13.97 12.77 -24.15
C PHE A 284 -15.31 12.58 -23.46
N HIS A 285 -15.29 12.12 -22.20
CA HIS A 285 -16.50 11.90 -21.39
C HIS A 285 -16.44 12.70 -20.11
N ALA A 286 -17.51 13.41 -19.81
CA ALA A 286 -17.67 14.16 -18.57
C ALA A 286 -18.92 13.65 -17.84
N TYR A 287 -18.76 13.23 -16.59
CA TYR A 287 -19.80 12.61 -15.77
C TYR A 287 -20.15 13.51 -14.60
N HIS A 288 -21.44 13.86 -14.50
CA HIS A 288 -22.01 14.58 -13.38
C HIS A 288 -22.49 13.58 -12.32
N MET A 289 -21.87 13.59 -11.14
CA MET A 289 -22.05 12.52 -10.15
C MET A 289 -22.70 12.99 -8.83
N THR A 290 -23.22 14.22 -8.76
CA THR A 290 -23.75 14.78 -7.50
C THR A 290 -24.95 14.02 -6.96
N ALA A 291 -25.77 13.39 -7.82
CA ALA A 291 -26.92 12.59 -7.42
C ALA A 291 -26.57 11.17 -6.90
N MET A 292 -25.34 10.74 -7.06
CA MET A 292 -24.88 9.41 -6.66
C MET A 292 -24.38 9.40 -5.22
N SER A 293 -24.62 8.32 -4.49
CA SER A 293 -23.92 8.04 -3.24
C SER A 293 -22.41 7.78 -3.47
N ARG A 294 -21.60 7.93 -2.43
CA ARG A 294 -20.14 7.72 -2.54
C ARG A 294 -19.75 6.33 -3.06
N LYS A 295 -20.49 5.29 -2.67
CA LYS A 295 -20.24 3.90 -3.15
C LYS A 295 -20.59 3.75 -4.62
N GLU A 296 -21.72 4.33 -5.03
CA GLU A 296 -22.12 4.36 -6.44
C GLU A 296 -21.13 5.15 -7.29
N ARG A 297 -20.57 6.27 -6.78
CA ARG A 297 -19.54 7.04 -7.46
C ARG A 297 -18.30 6.21 -7.75
N LEU A 298 -17.76 5.50 -6.74
CA LEU A 298 -16.55 4.68 -6.93
C LEU A 298 -16.80 3.52 -7.89
N GLU A 299 -17.97 2.88 -7.81
CA GLU A 299 -18.37 1.83 -8.73
C GLU A 299 -18.56 2.33 -10.16
N ALA A 300 -19.20 3.49 -10.32
CA ALA A 300 -19.34 4.13 -11.62
C ALA A 300 -17.97 4.50 -12.23
N ILE A 301 -17.02 5.00 -11.44
CA ILE A 301 -15.66 5.26 -11.90
C ILE A 301 -15.03 3.98 -12.44
N ARG A 302 -15.10 2.85 -11.71
CA ARG A 302 -14.58 1.55 -12.16
C ARG A 302 -15.20 1.11 -13.47
N SER A 303 -16.53 1.14 -13.54
CA SER A 303 -17.28 0.72 -14.74
C SER A 303 -16.98 1.60 -15.95
N CYS A 304 -16.89 2.92 -15.75
CA CYS A 304 -16.54 3.85 -16.82
C CYS A 304 -15.10 3.66 -17.31
N LEU A 305 -14.16 3.39 -16.41
CA LEU A 305 -12.77 3.09 -16.80
C LEU A 305 -12.70 1.84 -17.66
N GLU A 306 -13.37 0.75 -17.24
CA GLU A 306 -13.39 -0.49 -18.00
C GLU A 306 -14.03 -0.33 -19.37
N LEU A 307 -15.21 0.32 -19.44
CA LEU A 307 -15.92 0.58 -20.71
C LEU A 307 -15.06 1.38 -21.68
N ASN A 308 -14.55 2.52 -21.24
CA ASN A 308 -13.83 3.45 -22.10
C ASN A 308 -12.43 2.93 -22.48
N PHE A 309 -11.78 2.13 -21.61
CA PHE A 309 -10.53 1.47 -21.94
C PHE A 309 -10.70 0.53 -23.13
N ASN A 310 -11.79 -0.24 -23.16
CA ASN A 310 -12.09 -1.17 -24.25
C ASN A 310 -12.54 -0.44 -25.53
N GLU A 311 -13.33 0.62 -25.40
CA GLU A 311 -13.87 1.38 -26.53
C GLU A 311 -12.80 2.21 -27.25
N HIS A 312 -11.86 2.79 -26.53
CA HIS A 312 -10.84 3.72 -27.04
C HIS A 312 -9.42 3.16 -26.99
N GLU A 313 -9.24 1.85 -26.83
CA GLU A 313 -7.93 1.17 -26.76
C GLU A 313 -6.97 1.77 -25.72
N GLY A 314 -7.53 2.32 -24.64
CA GLY A 314 -6.79 2.89 -23.52
C GLY A 314 -7.35 4.22 -23.03
N ILE A 315 -6.78 4.69 -21.93
CA ILE A 315 -7.17 5.94 -21.28
C ILE A 315 -5.94 6.86 -21.21
N GLN A 316 -6.08 8.08 -21.72
CA GLN A 316 -5.04 9.10 -21.67
C GLN A 316 -4.99 9.77 -20.31
N LEU A 317 -6.15 10.14 -19.78
CA LEU A 317 -6.27 10.96 -18.58
C LEU A 317 -7.60 10.68 -17.88
N VAL A 318 -7.54 10.63 -16.55
CA VAL A 318 -8.71 10.62 -15.68
C VAL A 318 -8.63 11.81 -14.73
N VAL A 319 -9.70 12.55 -14.58
CA VAL A 319 -9.81 13.64 -13.60
C VAL A 319 -10.99 13.35 -12.67
N ILE A 320 -10.74 13.41 -11.36
CA ILE A 320 -11.76 13.31 -10.32
C ILE A 320 -11.80 14.64 -9.58
N ASP A 321 -12.78 15.48 -9.93
CA ASP A 321 -13.01 16.77 -9.28
C ASP A 321 -13.93 16.55 -8.06
N GLY A 322 -13.31 16.65 -6.86
CA GLY A 322 -13.95 16.35 -5.59
C GLY A 322 -13.66 14.94 -5.05
N VAL A 323 -12.38 14.49 -5.08
CA VAL A 323 -12.00 13.15 -4.59
C VAL A 323 -12.39 12.88 -3.12
N ALA A 324 -12.53 13.93 -2.31
CA ALA A 324 -13.01 13.82 -0.92
C ALA A 324 -14.45 13.28 -0.80
N ASP A 325 -15.24 13.40 -1.84
CA ASP A 325 -16.64 12.92 -1.88
C ASP A 325 -16.75 11.41 -2.16
N LEU A 326 -15.63 10.75 -2.38
CA LEU A 326 -15.57 9.29 -2.49
C LEU A 326 -15.47 8.61 -1.11
N VAL A 327 -15.17 9.38 -0.04
CA VAL A 327 -15.09 8.90 1.34
C VAL A 327 -16.20 9.52 2.20
N ARG A 328 -16.59 8.84 3.29
CA ARG A 328 -17.60 9.32 4.23
C ARG A 328 -17.18 10.62 4.92
N SER A 329 -15.90 10.70 5.24
CA SER A 329 -15.28 11.88 5.82
C SER A 329 -13.83 11.93 5.37
N ALA A 330 -13.34 13.12 5.06
CA ALA A 330 -11.92 13.31 4.75
C ALA A 330 -10.99 12.88 5.92
N ASN A 331 -11.54 12.75 7.13
CA ASN A 331 -10.84 12.31 8.33
C ASN A 331 -11.06 10.82 8.66
N ASP A 332 -11.77 10.06 7.83
CA ASP A 332 -11.89 8.60 7.96
C ASP A 332 -10.61 7.95 7.40
N GLU A 333 -9.76 7.45 8.29
CA GLU A 333 -8.45 6.91 7.93
C GLU A 333 -8.57 5.65 7.06
N LEU A 334 -9.38 4.69 7.48
CA LEU A 334 -9.51 3.40 6.79
C LEU A 334 -10.09 3.58 5.39
N GLU A 335 -11.20 4.30 5.27
CA GLU A 335 -11.85 4.53 3.99
C GLU A 335 -10.97 5.40 3.06
N SER A 336 -10.19 6.34 3.62
CA SER A 336 -9.22 7.13 2.86
C SER A 336 -8.10 6.28 2.28
N ILE A 337 -7.55 5.34 3.06
CA ILE A 337 -6.54 4.38 2.59
C ILE A 337 -7.11 3.51 1.46
N GLU A 338 -8.30 2.93 1.68
CA GLU A 338 -8.95 2.05 0.70
C GLU A 338 -9.20 2.76 -0.65
N VAL A 339 -9.74 3.98 -0.61
CA VAL A 339 -10.05 4.75 -1.83
C VAL A 339 -8.77 5.15 -2.56
N VAL A 340 -7.77 5.68 -1.86
CA VAL A 340 -6.51 6.11 -2.50
C VAL A 340 -5.72 4.92 -3.04
N ASP A 341 -5.68 3.79 -2.33
CA ASP A 341 -5.04 2.56 -2.81
C ASP A 341 -5.78 2.01 -4.05
N GLU A 342 -7.11 2.07 -4.08
CA GLU A 342 -7.88 1.66 -5.24
C GLU A 342 -7.62 2.58 -6.45
N LEU A 343 -7.63 3.90 -6.27
CA LEU A 343 -7.31 4.82 -7.36
C LEU A 343 -5.88 4.60 -7.89
N TYR A 344 -4.92 4.36 -6.99
CA TYR A 344 -3.56 4.05 -7.40
C TYR A 344 -3.47 2.72 -8.17
N ARG A 345 -4.20 1.69 -7.73
CA ARG A 345 -4.33 0.41 -8.43
C ARG A 345 -4.93 0.58 -9.83
N LEU A 346 -6.00 1.39 -9.94
CA LEU A 346 -6.65 1.69 -11.22
C LEU A 346 -5.73 2.45 -12.17
N ALA A 347 -4.94 3.42 -11.66
CA ALA A 347 -3.95 4.13 -12.46
C ALA A 347 -2.92 3.16 -13.09
N GLY A 348 -2.38 2.23 -12.29
CA GLY A 348 -1.45 1.20 -12.78
C GLY A 348 -2.10 0.19 -13.72
N PHE A 349 -3.31 -0.30 -13.39
CA PHE A 349 -4.01 -1.30 -14.19
C PHE A 349 -4.36 -0.79 -15.59
N TYR A 350 -4.89 0.43 -15.69
CA TYR A 350 -5.26 1.05 -16.96
C TYR A 350 -4.13 1.86 -17.61
N ARG A 351 -2.94 1.90 -16.97
CA ARG A 351 -1.77 2.65 -17.43
C ARG A 351 -2.12 4.10 -17.79
N THR A 352 -2.79 4.78 -16.87
CA THR A 352 -3.31 6.14 -17.05
C THR A 352 -2.85 7.06 -15.92
N CYS A 353 -2.87 8.37 -16.16
CA CYS A 353 -2.71 9.40 -15.14
C CYS A 353 -4.07 9.69 -14.50
N ILE A 354 -4.20 9.53 -13.18
CA ILE A 354 -5.41 9.94 -12.46
C ILE A 354 -5.13 11.21 -11.66
N ILE A 355 -5.82 12.29 -12.01
CA ILE A 355 -5.76 13.57 -11.29
C ILE A 355 -6.83 13.58 -10.21
N CYS A 356 -6.40 13.68 -8.96
CA CYS A 356 -7.25 13.83 -7.79
C CYS A 356 -7.30 15.30 -7.37
N VAL A 357 -8.48 15.92 -7.42
CA VAL A 357 -8.67 17.31 -6.98
C VAL A 357 -9.17 17.33 -5.56
N LEU A 358 -8.48 18.07 -4.70
CA LEU A 358 -8.79 18.17 -3.28
C LEU A 358 -8.74 19.62 -2.81
N HIS A 359 -9.67 20.01 -1.94
CA HIS A 359 -9.62 21.31 -1.29
C HIS A 359 -8.50 21.38 -0.23
N PHE A 360 -7.89 22.54 -0.09
CA PHE A 360 -6.83 22.81 0.87
C PHE A 360 -7.41 23.09 2.27
N VAL A 361 -6.66 22.74 3.31
CA VAL A 361 -6.97 23.22 4.67
C VAL A 361 -6.51 24.68 4.77
N PRO A 362 -7.38 25.63 5.16
CA PRO A 362 -6.93 26.99 5.42
C PRO A 362 -5.78 26.98 6.44
N ASN A 363 -4.67 27.65 6.12
CA ASN A 363 -3.50 27.87 6.97
C ASN A 363 -2.51 26.71 7.14
N GLY A 364 -2.46 25.68 6.28
CA GLY A 364 -1.51 24.58 6.42
C GLY A 364 -0.80 24.16 5.13
N VAL A 365 0.40 23.60 5.24
CA VAL A 365 1.15 22.93 4.15
C VAL A 365 0.58 21.52 3.88
N LYS A 366 -0.30 21.02 4.75
CA LYS A 366 -0.90 19.69 4.64
C LYS A 366 -2.21 19.70 3.85
N LEU A 367 -2.40 18.69 3.03
CA LEU A 367 -3.67 18.42 2.36
C LEU A 367 -4.75 18.07 3.40
N ARG A 368 -6.03 18.29 3.04
CA ARG A 368 -7.16 18.11 3.95
C ARG A 368 -7.39 16.66 4.36
N GLY A 369 -7.31 16.39 5.67
CA GLY A 369 -7.69 15.13 6.29
C GLY A 369 -6.79 13.93 5.96
N HIS A 370 -7.22 12.74 6.34
CA HIS A 370 -6.49 11.49 6.07
C HIS A 370 -6.39 11.19 4.57
N ILE A 371 -7.44 11.49 3.78
CA ILE A 371 -7.38 11.32 2.32
C ILE A 371 -6.29 12.21 1.69
N GLY A 372 -6.11 13.42 2.22
CA GLY A 372 -5.02 14.30 1.79
C GLY A 372 -3.65 13.73 2.15
N SER A 373 -3.48 13.19 3.35
CA SER A 373 -2.23 12.55 3.77
C SER A 373 -1.89 11.33 2.91
N GLU A 374 -2.88 10.50 2.58
CA GLU A 374 -2.69 9.35 1.69
C GLU A 374 -2.36 9.75 0.25
N LEU A 375 -3.03 10.77 -0.30
CA LEU A 375 -2.67 11.33 -1.59
C LEU A 375 -1.26 11.92 -1.57
N GLN A 376 -0.86 12.62 -0.49
CA GLN A 376 0.50 13.14 -0.34
C GLN A 376 1.54 12.02 -0.34
N ARG A 377 1.23 10.87 0.25
CA ARG A 377 2.08 9.68 0.26
C ARG A 377 2.19 9.03 -1.12
N LYS A 378 1.05 8.83 -1.81
CA LYS A 378 0.97 8.02 -3.05
C LYS A 378 1.21 8.81 -4.33
N ALA A 379 0.76 10.07 -4.42
CA ALA A 379 0.88 10.86 -5.65
C ALA A 379 2.33 11.09 -6.07
N ALA A 380 2.58 11.02 -7.38
CA ALA A 380 3.87 11.34 -7.98
C ALA A 380 4.13 12.85 -8.01
N GLY A 381 3.09 13.64 -8.28
CA GLY A 381 3.16 15.09 -8.27
C GLY A 381 2.01 15.70 -7.48
N ILE A 382 2.25 16.85 -6.84
CA ILE A 382 1.24 17.64 -6.14
C ILE A 382 1.45 19.10 -6.49
N LEU A 383 0.44 19.70 -7.08
CA LEU A 383 0.39 21.15 -7.33
C LEU A 383 -0.65 21.82 -6.44
N SER A 384 -0.31 23.00 -5.94
CA SER A 384 -1.21 23.88 -5.19
C SER A 384 -1.53 25.14 -6.00
N ILE A 385 -2.77 25.54 -6.01
CA ILE A 385 -3.21 26.81 -6.60
C ILE A 385 -3.64 27.75 -5.49
N GLU A 386 -3.10 28.95 -5.50
CA GLU A 386 -3.41 30.00 -4.54
C GLU A 386 -3.71 31.32 -5.26
N LYS A 387 -4.43 32.24 -4.61
CA LYS A 387 -4.54 33.61 -5.09
C LYS A 387 -3.21 34.32 -4.91
N ASP A 388 -2.86 35.14 -5.90
CA ASP A 388 -1.71 36.04 -5.80
C ASP A 388 -2.00 37.20 -4.83
N THR A 389 -0.97 37.96 -4.47
CA THR A 389 -1.10 39.28 -3.84
C THR A 389 -1.99 40.22 -4.67
N ASN A 390 -1.91 40.14 -6.00
CA ASN A 390 -2.90 40.69 -6.90
C ASN A 390 -4.04 39.68 -7.12
N PRO A 391 -5.25 39.92 -6.59
CA PRO A 391 -6.37 38.95 -6.65
C PRO A 391 -6.86 38.64 -8.07
N ALA A 392 -6.45 39.42 -9.09
CA ALA A 392 -6.74 39.12 -10.50
C ALA A 392 -6.00 37.87 -11.00
N TYR A 393 -4.92 37.48 -10.33
CA TYR A 393 -4.09 36.35 -10.72
C TYR A 393 -4.16 35.20 -9.73
N SER A 394 -3.84 34.03 -10.24
CA SER A 394 -3.62 32.83 -9.45
C SER A 394 -2.22 32.29 -9.71
N VAL A 395 -1.63 31.71 -8.69
CA VAL A 395 -0.27 31.13 -8.73
C VAL A 395 -0.32 29.65 -8.45
N VAL A 396 0.38 28.88 -9.28
CA VAL A 396 0.55 27.43 -9.13
C VAL A 396 1.93 27.16 -8.54
N LYS A 397 1.97 26.40 -7.47
CA LYS A 397 3.19 25.98 -6.78
C LYS A 397 3.31 24.47 -6.79
N CYS A 398 4.51 23.96 -6.99
CA CYS A 398 4.78 22.55 -6.80
C CYS A 398 5.07 22.25 -5.32
N ILE A 399 4.24 21.40 -4.72
CA ILE A 399 4.44 20.93 -3.34
C ILE A 399 5.30 19.67 -3.32
N LYS A 400 5.08 18.77 -4.29
CA LYS A 400 5.78 17.48 -4.38
C LYS A 400 5.96 17.10 -5.84
N VAL A 401 7.12 16.50 -6.12
CA VAL A 401 7.41 15.77 -7.34
C VAL A 401 8.37 14.63 -7.00
N ARG A 402 8.19 13.44 -7.60
CA ARG A 402 9.06 12.27 -7.36
C ARG A 402 10.36 12.36 -8.16
N ASP A 403 10.26 12.83 -9.41
CA ASP A 403 11.37 12.83 -10.37
C ASP A 403 12.07 14.21 -10.45
N GLY A 404 12.22 14.88 -9.31
CA GLY A 404 12.87 16.18 -9.23
C GLY A 404 12.72 16.85 -7.87
N SER A 405 13.15 18.11 -7.78
CA SER A 405 12.93 18.96 -6.61
C SER A 405 11.74 19.90 -6.86
N PRO A 406 10.78 20.01 -5.95
CA PRO A 406 9.71 20.99 -6.05
C PRO A 406 10.21 22.43 -6.18
N LEU A 407 11.38 22.72 -5.65
CA LEU A 407 11.99 24.06 -5.69
C LEU A 407 12.58 24.43 -7.06
N ASP A 408 12.82 23.44 -7.93
CA ASP A 408 13.33 23.64 -9.27
C ASP A 408 12.21 23.90 -10.29
N ILE A 409 10.96 23.63 -9.91
CA ILE A 409 9.79 23.87 -10.74
C ILE A 409 9.36 25.33 -10.59
N PRO A 410 9.24 26.10 -11.70
CA PRO A 410 8.81 27.48 -11.64
C PRO A 410 7.38 27.64 -11.11
N MET A 411 7.13 28.70 -10.36
CA MET A 411 5.77 29.07 -10.05
C MET A 411 5.10 29.64 -11.30
N LEU A 412 3.99 29.03 -11.72
CA LEU A 412 3.22 29.51 -12.87
C LEU A 412 2.20 30.53 -12.41
N SER A 413 2.02 31.60 -13.17
CA SER A 413 0.97 32.60 -12.92
C SER A 413 -0.05 32.57 -14.05
N PHE A 414 -1.33 32.66 -13.71
CA PHE A 414 -2.39 32.75 -14.71
C PHE A 414 -3.50 33.71 -14.27
N GLY A 415 -4.16 34.33 -15.23
CA GLY A 415 -5.19 35.32 -14.99
C GLY A 415 -6.25 35.34 -16.10
N TRP A 416 -7.34 36.05 -15.85
CA TRP A 416 -8.43 36.19 -16.83
C TRP A 416 -8.04 37.16 -17.95
N ASP A 417 -8.08 36.70 -19.18
CA ASP A 417 -7.97 37.55 -20.36
C ASP A 417 -9.35 37.86 -20.94
N LYS A 418 -9.65 39.17 -21.05
CA LYS A 418 -10.96 39.62 -21.54
C LYS A 418 -11.15 39.40 -23.04
N LYS A 419 -10.08 39.40 -23.84
CA LYS A 419 -10.15 39.18 -25.30
C LYS A 419 -10.40 37.72 -25.61
N GLU A 420 -9.67 36.84 -24.92
CA GLU A 420 -9.81 35.40 -25.08
C GLU A 420 -11.03 34.85 -24.36
N ASP A 421 -11.65 35.61 -23.45
CA ASP A 421 -12.76 35.20 -22.56
C ASP A 421 -12.39 33.87 -21.84
N MET A 422 -11.17 33.77 -21.34
CA MET A 422 -10.67 32.62 -20.57
C MET A 422 -9.45 32.99 -19.72
N PHE A 423 -9.08 32.08 -18.81
CA PHE A 423 -7.79 32.22 -18.12
C PHE A 423 -6.66 31.83 -19.03
N VAL A 424 -5.59 32.64 -19.05
CA VAL A 424 -4.38 32.43 -19.83
C VAL A 424 -3.15 32.50 -18.95
N TYR A 425 -2.03 31.95 -19.44
CA TYR A 425 -0.75 31.99 -18.77
C TYR A 425 -0.19 33.42 -18.76
N MET A 426 0.28 33.86 -17.61
CA MET A 426 0.82 35.21 -17.39
C MET A 426 2.33 35.20 -17.12
N GLY A 427 3.00 34.07 -17.37
CA GLY A 427 4.42 33.91 -17.15
C GLY A 427 4.78 33.21 -15.83
N THR A 428 6.10 33.04 -15.62
CA THR A 428 6.63 32.56 -14.34
C THR A 428 6.90 33.72 -13.41
N LYS A 429 6.79 33.50 -12.13
CA LYS A 429 7.25 34.47 -11.14
C LYS A 429 8.77 34.60 -11.16
N SER A 430 9.29 35.79 -10.87
CA SER A 430 10.72 36.11 -10.90
C SER A 430 11.59 35.28 -9.96
N LYS A 431 12.89 35.31 -10.10
CA LYS A 431 13.85 34.68 -9.16
C LYS A 431 13.65 35.21 -7.73
N GLU A 432 13.36 36.49 -7.56
CA GLU A 432 13.10 37.12 -6.26
C GLU A 432 11.79 36.56 -5.63
N ASP A 433 10.76 36.39 -6.42
CA ASP A 433 9.50 35.77 -5.93
C ASP A 433 9.70 34.31 -5.57
N LYS A 434 10.50 33.55 -6.32
CA LYS A 434 10.92 32.19 -5.97
C LYS A 434 11.66 32.15 -4.63
N GLU A 435 12.60 33.07 -4.43
CA GLU A 435 13.40 33.14 -3.21
C GLU A 435 12.54 33.53 -2.00
N LYS A 436 11.65 34.52 -2.16
CA LYS A 436 10.66 34.91 -1.15
C LYS A 436 9.76 33.74 -0.80
N GLN A 437 9.26 33.01 -1.81
CA GLN A 437 8.43 31.84 -1.60
C GLN A 437 9.17 30.71 -0.89
N LYS A 438 10.38 30.36 -1.36
CA LYS A 438 11.26 29.37 -0.71
C LYS A 438 11.47 29.71 0.76
N THR A 439 11.73 31.00 1.04
CA THR A 439 11.90 31.49 2.41
C THR A 439 10.64 31.32 3.25
N ALA A 440 9.47 31.62 2.68
CA ALA A 440 8.17 31.45 3.36
C ALA A 440 7.85 29.98 3.64
N ASP A 441 8.05 29.12 2.64
CA ASP A 441 7.76 27.68 2.75
C ASP A 441 8.66 27.01 3.79
N LEU A 442 9.97 27.33 3.79
CA LEU A 442 10.91 26.81 4.78
C LEU A 442 10.68 27.40 6.17
N ARG A 443 10.16 28.62 6.28
CA ARG A 443 9.75 29.19 7.56
C ARG A 443 8.53 28.46 8.12
N ASN A 444 7.52 28.19 7.31
CA ASN A 444 6.34 27.43 7.73
C ASN A 444 6.71 25.99 8.16
N LEU A 445 7.63 25.36 7.41
CA LEU A 445 8.19 24.07 7.79
C LEU A 445 8.90 24.13 9.15
N ALA A 446 9.75 25.12 9.36
CA ALA A 446 10.43 25.29 10.63
C ALA A 446 9.42 25.49 11.79
N ILE A 447 8.42 26.34 11.63
CA ILE A 447 7.34 26.52 12.61
C ILE A 447 6.69 25.17 12.95
N SER A 448 6.27 24.38 11.97
CA SER A 448 5.63 23.09 12.19
C SER A 448 6.52 22.04 12.89
N ILE A 449 7.82 22.09 12.65
CA ILE A 449 8.81 21.22 13.32
C ILE A 449 8.96 21.66 14.78
N TYR A 450 9.06 22.97 15.04
CA TYR A 450 9.26 23.53 16.37
C TYR A 450 7.97 23.63 17.23
N GLU A 451 6.77 23.35 16.66
CA GLU A 451 5.56 23.14 17.46
C GLU A 451 5.69 21.95 18.44
N LYS A 452 6.59 21.04 18.15
CA LYS A 452 6.77 19.77 18.92
C LYS A 452 7.99 19.78 19.84
N ALA A 453 8.90 20.74 19.69
CA ALA A 453 10.15 20.82 20.45
C ALA A 453 10.76 22.21 20.37
N ASP A 454 11.09 22.84 21.49
CA ASP A 454 11.68 24.17 21.55
C ASP A 454 13.09 24.22 20.93
N LYS A 455 13.82 23.11 20.98
CA LYS A 455 15.19 22.96 20.46
C LYS A 455 15.39 21.59 19.83
N LEU A 456 16.19 21.52 18.78
CA LEU A 456 16.55 20.28 18.10
C LEU A 456 18.05 20.18 17.82
N ALA A 457 18.63 19.00 18.04
CA ALA A 457 19.98 18.72 17.54
C ALA A 457 19.98 18.64 16.00
N TYR A 458 21.13 18.93 15.38
CA TYR A 458 21.25 18.91 13.92
C TYR A 458 20.75 17.64 13.28
N ARG A 459 21.05 16.47 13.89
CA ARG A 459 20.65 15.16 13.38
C ARG A 459 19.12 14.98 13.43
N ASP A 460 18.48 15.41 14.50
CA ASP A 460 17.04 15.31 14.69
C ASP A 460 16.29 16.26 13.76
N MET A 461 16.86 17.44 13.51
CA MET A 461 16.35 18.39 12.52
C MET A 461 16.43 17.84 11.09
N VAL A 462 17.57 17.21 10.71
CA VAL A 462 17.67 16.53 9.40
C VAL A 462 16.58 15.47 9.27
N LYS A 463 16.38 14.65 10.33
CA LYS A 463 15.34 13.62 10.34
C LYS A 463 13.95 14.24 10.23
N ALA A 464 13.64 15.26 11.02
CA ALA A 464 12.35 15.94 10.99
C ALA A 464 12.00 16.51 9.60
N ILE A 465 12.99 17.09 8.90
CA ILE A 465 12.81 17.62 7.54
C ILE A 465 12.62 16.49 6.54
N VAL A 466 13.40 15.40 6.64
CA VAL A 466 13.26 14.21 5.80
C VAL A 466 11.84 13.62 5.96
N ASP A 467 11.38 13.45 7.21
CA ASP A 467 10.08 12.89 7.51
C ASP A 467 8.91 13.81 7.10
N ALA A 468 9.10 15.15 7.22
CA ALA A 468 8.05 16.12 6.89
C ALA A 468 7.90 16.38 5.39
N MET A 469 9.00 16.34 4.62
CA MET A 469 9.01 16.66 3.19
C MET A 469 9.32 15.48 2.28
N GLU A 470 9.57 14.30 2.85
CA GLU A 470 9.93 13.07 2.11
C GLU A 470 11.13 13.26 1.16
N VAL A 471 12.11 14.09 1.56
CA VAL A 471 13.29 14.39 0.76
C VAL A 471 14.51 13.59 1.20
N GLN A 472 15.52 13.52 0.34
CA GLN A 472 16.79 12.87 0.68
C GLN A 472 17.54 13.66 1.77
N PRO A 473 18.31 12.99 2.65
CA PRO A 473 19.08 13.65 3.70
C PRO A 473 20.02 14.77 3.21
N ARG A 474 20.50 14.67 1.97
CA ARG A 474 21.32 15.72 1.33
C ARG A 474 20.52 17.01 1.15
N THR A 475 19.31 16.90 0.62
CA THR A 475 18.40 18.05 0.41
C THR A 475 17.97 18.66 1.74
N ALA A 476 17.68 17.86 2.77
CA ALA A 476 17.37 18.34 4.11
C ALA A 476 18.53 19.19 4.70
N LYS A 477 19.77 18.76 4.52
CA LYS A 477 20.97 19.53 4.94
C LYS A 477 21.10 20.86 4.19
N GLU A 478 20.77 20.91 2.91
CA GLU A 478 20.75 22.14 2.12
C GLU A 478 19.66 23.09 2.62
N TYR A 479 18.50 22.58 3.01
CA TYR A 479 17.42 23.38 3.61
C TYR A 479 17.82 23.96 4.98
N ILE A 480 18.47 23.17 5.84
CA ILE A 480 18.98 23.66 7.13
C ILE A 480 19.99 24.80 6.92
N ARG A 481 20.93 24.63 5.96
CA ARG A 481 21.88 25.68 5.63
C ARG A 481 21.17 26.97 5.17
N TYR A 482 20.21 26.85 4.25
CA TYR A 482 19.42 27.97 3.75
C TYR A 482 18.61 28.66 4.86
N MET A 483 17.92 27.88 5.72
CA MET A 483 17.14 28.41 6.85
C MET A 483 18.03 29.19 7.82
N ARG A 484 19.26 28.73 8.06
CA ARG A 484 20.25 29.45 8.87
C ARG A 484 20.74 30.75 8.20
N GLU A 485 21.07 30.71 6.90
CA GLU A 485 21.47 31.88 6.12
C GLU A 485 20.38 32.97 6.08
N LYS A 486 19.10 32.57 6.08
CA LYS A 486 17.95 33.48 6.10
C LYS A 486 17.43 33.81 7.52
N ALA A 487 18.14 33.40 8.56
CA ALA A 487 17.76 33.61 9.96
C ALA A 487 16.36 33.07 10.32
N ILE A 488 15.91 32.04 9.60
CA ILE A 488 14.68 31.30 9.93
C ILE A 488 14.89 30.44 11.17
N ILE A 489 16.08 29.88 11.31
CA ILE A 489 16.55 29.15 12.49
C ILE A 489 17.90 29.73 12.94
N GLU A 490 18.20 29.65 14.22
CA GLU A 490 19.48 30.04 14.79
C GLU A 490 20.15 28.90 15.55
N GLN A 491 21.44 28.84 15.52
CA GLN A 491 22.24 27.87 16.25
C GLN A 491 22.62 28.42 17.62
N LEU A 492 22.33 27.66 18.66
CA LEU A 492 22.65 28.02 20.03
C LEU A 492 24.07 27.60 20.44
N ALA A 493 24.53 28.09 21.59
CA ALA A 493 25.85 27.77 22.14
C ALA A 493 26.06 26.28 22.43
N ASP A 494 24.98 25.54 22.70
CA ASP A 494 24.96 24.08 22.91
C ASP A 494 24.91 23.25 21.62
N GLN A 495 25.14 23.89 20.46
CA GLN A 495 25.10 23.31 19.12
C GLN A 495 23.68 22.87 18.67
N SER A 496 22.64 23.05 19.47
CA SER A 496 21.25 22.85 19.07
C SER A 496 20.74 24.02 18.22
N TYR A 497 19.61 23.83 17.57
CA TYR A 497 18.93 24.82 16.75
C TYR A 497 17.57 25.15 17.35
N GLN A 498 17.17 26.42 17.24
CA GLN A 498 15.84 26.90 17.59
C GLN A 498 15.26 27.74 16.45
N LEU A 499 13.98 28.06 16.53
CA LEU A 499 13.31 28.96 15.59
C LEU A 499 13.88 30.36 15.74
N GLY A 500 14.31 30.97 14.63
CA GLY A 500 14.82 32.33 14.63
C GLY A 500 13.73 33.35 14.95
N CYS A 501 14.04 34.35 15.76
CA CYS A 501 13.12 35.44 16.05
C CYS A 501 12.78 36.20 14.75
N PRO A 502 11.51 36.57 14.48
CA PRO A 502 11.22 37.47 13.36
C PRO A 502 11.95 38.78 13.64
N VAL A 503 12.80 39.22 12.68
CA VAL A 503 13.49 40.48 12.75
C VAL A 503 12.47 41.58 13.08
N ARG A 504 12.49 42.09 14.29
CA ARG A 504 11.84 43.36 14.61
C ARG A 504 12.41 44.40 13.66
N CYS A 505 11.54 45.01 12.85
CA CYS A 505 11.91 46.20 12.08
C CYS A 505 12.59 47.19 13.04
N ALA A 506 13.91 47.26 12.94
CA ALA A 506 14.65 48.39 13.48
C ALA A 506 14.30 49.58 12.59
N ASN A 507 13.36 50.41 13.01
CA ASN A 507 13.23 51.84 12.70
C ASN A 507 11.93 52.38 13.31
N PHE A 508 11.95 52.65 14.60
CA PHE A 508 11.13 53.69 15.23
C PHE A 508 11.82 54.07 16.55
N SER A 509 12.88 54.84 16.45
CA SER A 509 13.36 55.66 17.56
C SER A 509 14.26 56.81 17.02
N SER A 510 13.59 57.76 16.42
CA SER A 510 14.11 59.12 16.35
C SER A 510 12.96 60.06 15.96
N LEU A 511 12.14 60.38 16.96
CA LEU A 511 11.33 61.59 17.03
C LEU A 511 10.66 61.60 18.43
N PHE A 512 11.47 62.03 19.40
CA PHE A 512 11.12 62.95 20.48
C PHE A 512 12.42 63.35 21.18
#